data_f1f8f8258002256ed691a72ca6e96f3b
#
_entry.id   f1f8f8258002256ed691a72ca6e96f3b
#
_cell.length_a   1.000
_cell.length_b   1.000
_cell.length_c   1.000
_cell.angle_alpha   90.00
_cell.angle_beta   90.00
_cell.angle_gamma   90.00
#
_symmetry.space_group_name_H-M   'P 1'
#
loop_
_entity.id
_entity.type
_entity.pdbx_description
1 polymer ?
#
loop_
_entity_poly.entity_id
_entity_poly.type
_entity_poly.pdbx_seq_one_letter_code
_entity_poly.pdbx_strand_id
1 'polypeptide(L)'
;DTALNSAGAGSNLHCDETGTRSTLGCGIYYEIEGLSDEGYGDLGWITSAHNYEDGSEIYMWDYYMGFIEFMNIGPVNDNDYAYADVAVIYKPKSSEVIHEMKVCGTDKLIMNTGKAIQGEKVTMYGDKSGRIDGKVISENYQCKWNGEGAGTYRRMIKTDIETQKGDSGGPLLRTLDNGQYTLLGIVKGRELSDDQAIFTAWSSIESRLEFGKKGRSVDVWLWP
;
A
#
# COMPACT_ATOMS: atom_id res chain seq x y z
N ASP A 1 -14.21 20.36 -12.96
CA ASP A 1 -12.95 19.90 -13.60
C ASP A 1 -11.77 19.71 -12.63
N THR A 2 -11.98 19.82 -11.32
CA THR A 2 -10.94 19.63 -10.29
C THR A 2 -10.73 18.16 -9.87
N ALA A 3 -11.48 17.22 -10.43
CA ALA A 3 -11.44 15.82 -10.04
C ALA A 3 -10.34 14.97 -10.71
N LEU A 4 -9.68 15.50 -11.75
CA LEU A 4 -8.73 14.72 -12.54
C LEU A 4 -7.37 14.47 -11.86
N ASN A 5 -6.99 15.29 -10.87
CA ASN A 5 -5.68 15.23 -10.24
C ASN A 5 -5.73 14.72 -8.80
N SER A 6 -6.82 14.13 -8.35
CA SER A 6 -6.88 13.63 -6.96
C SER A 6 -6.51 12.15 -6.89
N ALA A 7 -5.53 11.82 -6.03
CA ALA A 7 -5.06 10.47 -5.80
C ALA A 7 -5.80 9.84 -4.62
N GLY A 8 -6.81 9.04 -4.92
CA GLY A 8 -7.48 8.17 -3.95
C GLY A 8 -6.96 6.73 -3.98
N ALA A 9 -7.17 5.99 -2.89
CA ALA A 9 -6.82 4.58 -2.78
C ALA A 9 -7.45 3.76 -3.93
N GLY A 10 -6.67 2.93 -4.60
CA GLY A 10 -7.07 2.21 -5.82
C GLY A 10 -6.72 2.93 -7.13
N SER A 11 -6.16 4.16 -7.10
CA SER A 11 -5.71 4.86 -8.31
C SER A 11 -4.52 4.17 -8.97
N ASN A 12 -4.43 4.32 -10.29
CA ASN A 12 -3.28 3.84 -11.08
C ASN A 12 -2.02 4.65 -10.76
N LEU A 13 -0.93 3.94 -10.60
CA LEU A 13 0.42 4.49 -10.49
C LEU A 13 1.31 3.95 -11.59
N HIS A 14 2.24 4.75 -12.09
CA HIS A 14 3.30 4.29 -12.97
C HIS A 14 4.63 4.99 -12.67
N CYS A 15 5.71 4.35 -13.10
CA CYS A 15 7.06 4.85 -13.06
C CYS A 15 7.60 4.80 -14.49
N ASP A 16 7.96 5.96 -15.03
CA ASP A 16 8.42 6.07 -16.42
C ASP A 16 9.77 5.39 -16.64
N GLU A 17 10.66 5.45 -15.64
CA GLU A 17 12.01 4.87 -15.71
C GLU A 17 11.98 3.35 -15.86
N THR A 18 11.08 2.67 -15.17
CA THR A 18 10.98 1.21 -15.17
C THR A 18 9.84 0.69 -16.05
N GLY A 19 8.94 1.54 -16.49
CA GLY A 19 7.71 1.16 -17.20
C GLY A 19 6.74 0.34 -16.33
N THR A 20 6.93 0.32 -15.02
CA THR A 20 6.10 -0.46 -14.09
C THR A 20 4.79 0.24 -13.78
N ARG A 21 3.78 -0.57 -13.47
CA ARG A 21 2.47 -0.10 -13.04
C ARG A 21 2.06 -0.79 -11.75
N SER A 22 1.41 -0.04 -10.88
CA SER A 22 0.84 -0.52 -9.63
C SER A 22 -0.42 0.26 -9.27
N THR A 23 -0.94 -0.02 -8.09
CA THR A 23 -2.13 0.63 -7.54
C THR A 23 -1.77 1.38 -6.25
N LEU A 24 -2.35 2.54 -6.05
CA LEU A 24 -2.22 3.32 -4.83
C LEU A 24 -2.95 2.64 -3.67
N GLY A 25 -2.25 2.41 -2.56
CA GLY A 25 -2.81 1.80 -1.36
C GLY A 25 -3.71 2.78 -0.60
N CYS A 26 -3.13 3.84 -0.10
CA CYS A 26 -3.86 4.96 0.50
C CYS A 26 -2.95 6.17 0.69
N GLY A 27 -3.57 7.33 0.97
CA GLY A 27 -2.90 8.49 1.50
C GLY A 27 -2.46 8.25 2.95
N ILE A 28 -1.33 8.81 3.33
CA ILE A 28 -0.80 8.74 4.68
C ILE A 28 -0.24 10.09 5.10
N TYR A 29 -0.12 10.25 6.39
CA TYR A 29 0.73 11.24 7.02
C TYR A 29 1.86 10.49 7.71
N TYR A 30 3.10 10.95 7.60
CA TYR A 30 4.23 10.27 8.20
C TYR A 30 5.29 11.25 8.68
N GLU A 31 6.07 10.83 9.66
CA GLU A 31 7.18 11.58 10.22
C GLU A 31 8.42 10.68 10.25
N ILE A 32 9.56 11.20 9.76
CA ILE A 32 10.84 10.50 9.85
C ILE A 32 11.64 11.13 10.98
N GLU A 33 11.97 10.34 12.00
CA GLU A 33 12.73 10.80 13.16
C GLU A 33 14.03 11.54 12.76
N GLY A 34 14.14 12.79 13.19
CA GLY A 34 15.32 13.64 12.99
C GLY A 34 15.48 14.22 11.57
N LEU A 35 14.45 14.15 10.72
CA LEU A 35 14.41 14.85 9.42
C LEU A 35 13.32 15.92 9.36
N SER A 36 12.29 15.84 10.18
CA SER A 36 11.24 16.85 10.22
C SER A 36 11.74 18.07 11.01
N ASP A 37 11.91 19.19 10.34
CA ASP A 37 12.00 20.50 10.99
C ASP A 37 10.61 20.82 11.58
N GLU A 38 10.55 21.03 12.90
CA GLU A 38 9.39 21.58 13.62
C GLU A 38 8.18 20.66 13.92
N GLY A 39 8.30 19.32 13.92
CA GLY A 39 7.23 18.43 14.39
C GLY A 39 5.98 18.40 13.49
N TYR A 40 6.11 18.76 12.23
CA TYR A 40 5.13 18.57 11.19
C TYR A 40 5.56 17.40 10.31
N GLY A 41 4.77 16.34 10.30
CA GLY A 41 5.00 15.23 9.40
C GLY A 41 4.71 15.58 7.94
N ASP A 42 5.18 14.74 7.04
CA ASP A 42 5.00 14.90 5.60
C ASP A 42 3.75 14.17 5.11
N LEU A 43 3.15 14.70 4.06
CA LEU A 43 2.08 14.04 3.31
C LEU A 43 2.70 13.06 2.30
N GLY A 44 2.09 11.92 2.16
CA GLY A 44 2.52 10.94 1.20
C GLY A 44 1.48 9.87 0.94
N TRP A 45 1.90 8.82 0.28
CA TRP A 45 1.07 7.67 -0.04
C TRP A 45 1.84 6.38 0.14
N ILE A 46 1.13 5.28 0.26
CA ILE A 46 1.73 3.94 0.25
C ILE A 46 1.32 3.15 -0.99
N THR A 47 2.23 2.27 -1.42
CA THR A 47 2.00 1.25 -2.44
C THR A 47 2.87 0.03 -2.13
N SER A 48 2.85 -1.01 -2.97
CA SER A 48 3.80 -2.12 -2.88
C SER A 48 5.20 -1.71 -3.32
N ALA A 49 6.24 -2.24 -2.70
CA ALA A 49 7.63 -1.89 -2.99
C ALA A 49 8.20 -2.64 -4.20
N HIS A 50 7.76 -3.89 -4.46
CA HIS A 50 8.40 -4.81 -5.42
C HIS A 50 8.40 -4.33 -6.88
N ASN A 51 7.80 -3.18 -7.17
CA ASN A 51 7.77 -2.60 -8.51
C ASN A 51 8.69 -1.38 -8.67
N TYR A 52 9.40 -0.96 -7.62
CA TYR A 52 10.10 0.32 -7.59
C TYR A 52 11.50 0.22 -6.99
N GLU A 53 12.29 1.24 -7.23
CA GLU A 53 13.58 1.51 -6.59
C GLU A 53 13.51 2.77 -5.72
N ASP A 54 14.43 2.92 -4.78
CA ASP A 54 14.54 4.12 -3.94
C ASP A 54 14.83 5.34 -4.82
N GLY A 55 14.02 6.38 -4.72
CA GLY A 55 14.12 7.58 -5.55
C GLY A 55 13.35 7.52 -6.88
N SER A 56 12.72 6.40 -7.24
CA SER A 56 11.88 6.31 -8.45
C SER A 56 10.80 7.39 -8.46
N GLU A 57 10.69 8.11 -9.57
CA GLU A 57 9.63 9.09 -9.79
C GLU A 57 8.31 8.39 -10.10
N ILE A 58 7.24 8.82 -9.42
CA ILE A 58 5.91 8.23 -9.51
C ILE A 58 4.94 9.22 -10.12
N TYR A 59 4.17 8.72 -11.05
CA TYR A 59 3.13 9.44 -11.74
C TYR A 59 1.78 8.76 -11.55
N MET A 60 0.73 9.58 -11.53
CA MET A 60 -0.66 9.15 -11.63
C MET A 60 -1.22 9.69 -12.96
N TRP A 61 -1.47 8.80 -13.92
CA TRP A 61 -1.66 9.16 -15.34
C TRP A 61 -0.43 9.95 -15.85
N ASP A 62 -0.60 11.21 -16.27
CA ASP A 62 0.51 12.06 -16.73
C ASP A 62 0.92 13.13 -15.70
N TYR A 63 0.41 13.03 -14.45
CA TYR A 63 0.66 14.01 -13.40
C TYR A 63 1.75 13.52 -12.46
N TYR A 64 2.79 14.32 -12.27
CA TYR A 64 3.84 14.05 -11.30
C TYR A 64 3.27 14.03 -9.88
N MET A 65 3.41 12.91 -9.23
CA MET A 65 2.92 12.67 -7.87
C MET A 65 3.99 12.91 -6.83
N GLY A 66 5.17 12.35 -7.05
CA GLY A 66 6.27 12.38 -6.12
C GLY A 66 7.32 11.33 -6.44
N PHE A 67 8.09 10.93 -5.44
CA PHE A 67 9.12 9.89 -5.60
C PHE A 67 9.09 8.91 -4.43
N ILE A 68 9.63 7.72 -4.66
CA ILE A 68 9.79 6.72 -3.60
C ILE A 68 10.86 7.21 -2.62
N GLU A 69 10.46 7.51 -1.41
CA GLU A 69 11.36 7.96 -0.36
C GLU A 69 11.82 6.82 0.54
N PHE A 70 10.98 5.84 0.72
CA PHE A 70 11.24 4.70 1.59
C PHE A 70 10.61 3.43 1.06
N MET A 71 11.34 2.32 1.17
CA MET A 71 10.85 0.99 0.82
C MET A 71 11.22 -0.06 1.87
N ASN A 72 10.33 -1.01 2.08
CA ASN A 72 10.62 -2.24 2.80
C ASN A 72 10.12 -3.43 1.98
N ILE A 73 11.07 -4.22 1.45
CA ILE A 73 10.78 -5.38 0.63
C ILE A 73 11.72 -6.52 0.97
N GLY A 74 11.17 -7.71 1.14
CA GLY A 74 11.93 -8.93 1.37
C GLY A 74 12.57 -9.04 2.75
N PRO A 75 13.24 -10.17 3.00
CA PRO A 75 14.04 -10.37 4.20
C PRO A 75 15.34 -9.56 4.12
N VAL A 76 15.80 -9.07 5.28
CA VAL A 76 17.05 -8.33 5.41
C VAL A 76 18.26 -9.24 5.21
N ASN A 77 18.10 -10.54 5.46
CA ASN A 77 19.10 -11.58 5.23
C ASN A 77 18.43 -12.96 5.03
N ASP A 78 19.21 -13.97 4.58
CA ASP A 78 18.70 -15.31 4.21
C ASP A 78 17.99 -16.08 5.34
N ASN A 79 18.15 -15.68 6.59
CA ASN A 79 17.52 -16.31 7.76
C ASN A 79 16.34 -15.52 8.28
N ASP A 80 16.08 -14.32 7.76
CA ASP A 80 15.00 -13.47 8.21
C ASP A 80 13.76 -13.66 7.37
N TYR A 81 12.63 -13.39 8.01
CA TYR A 81 11.33 -13.37 7.36
C TYR A 81 10.97 -11.94 6.99
N ALA A 82 10.46 -11.78 5.78
CA ALA A 82 9.80 -10.54 5.41
C ALA A 82 8.40 -10.49 6.02
N TYR A 83 7.99 -9.30 6.44
CA TYR A 83 6.66 -9.06 6.98
C TYR A 83 5.90 -8.02 6.18
N ALA A 84 6.60 -7.25 5.35
CA ALA A 84 6.01 -6.20 4.56
C ALA A 84 6.61 -6.15 3.15
N ASP A 85 5.83 -5.62 2.24
CA ASP A 85 6.16 -5.22 0.89
C ASP A 85 5.45 -3.88 0.69
N VAL A 86 6.14 -2.80 1.05
CA VAL A 86 5.57 -1.46 1.10
C VAL A 86 6.58 -0.40 0.69
N ALA A 87 6.13 0.56 -0.10
CA ALA A 87 6.86 1.78 -0.43
C ALA A 87 6.07 3.00 0.03
N VAL A 88 6.78 4.02 0.49
CA VAL A 88 6.25 5.34 0.79
C VAL A 88 6.61 6.28 -0.35
N ILE A 89 5.60 6.93 -0.91
CA ILE A 89 5.74 7.97 -1.93
C ILE A 89 5.67 9.31 -1.20
N TYR A 90 6.76 10.07 -1.23
CA TYR A 90 6.79 11.44 -0.71
C TYR A 90 6.01 12.38 -1.63
N LYS A 91 5.22 13.27 -1.03
CA LYS A 91 4.51 14.34 -1.75
C LYS A 91 5.28 15.66 -1.69
N PRO A 92 6.09 16.01 -2.70
CA PRO A 92 6.77 17.30 -2.74
C PRO A 92 5.78 18.46 -2.99
N LYS A 93 6.19 19.68 -2.70
CA LYS A 93 5.41 20.90 -3.00
C LYS A 93 5.12 21.06 -4.49
N SER A 94 5.98 20.49 -5.35
CA SER A 94 5.82 20.46 -6.81
C SER A 94 4.86 19.39 -7.30
N SER A 95 4.32 18.53 -6.42
CA SER A 95 3.33 17.51 -6.81
C SER A 95 2.10 18.16 -7.42
N GLU A 96 1.70 17.68 -8.60
CA GLU A 96 0.51 18.10 -9.31
C GLU A 96 -0.76 17.36 -8.83
N VAL A 97 -0.58 16.42 -7.90
CA VAL A 97 -1.63 15.52 -7.42
C VAL A 97 -2.16 15.97 -6.06
N ILE A 98 -3.49 16.01 -5.94
CA ILE A 98 -4.16 16.30 -4.68
C ILE A 98 -4.17 15.04 -3.81
N HIS A 99 -3.70 15.18 -2.58
CA HIS A 99 -3.73 14.11 -1.58
C HIS A 99 -5.15 13.91 -1.07
N GLU A 100 -5.68 12.70 -1.19
CA GLU A 100 -7.02 12.35 -0.69
C GLU A 100 -7.02 11.01 0.07
N MET A 101 -7.85 10.94 1.10
CA MET A 101 -8.14 9.70 1.85
C MET A 101 -9.32 8.92 1.29
N LYS A 102 -9.85 9.34 0.16
CA LYS A 102 -10.96 8.66 -0.52
C LYS A 102 -10.47 7.42 -1.26
N VAL A 103 -11.39 6.51 -1.47
CA VAL A 103 -11.22 5.43 -2.44
C VAL A 103 -11.59 5.95 -3.82
N CYS A 104 -10.72 5.72 -4.78
CA CYS A 104 -10.83 6.19 -6.17
C CYS A 104 -12.21 5.86 -6.77
N GLY A 105 -12.83 6.85 -7.41
CA GLY A 105 -14.15 6.70 -8.02
C GLY A 105 -15.31 6.61 -7.03
N THR A 106 -15.08 6.91 -5.75
CA THR A 106 -16.13 6.93 -4.71
C THR A 106 -16.05 8.20 -3.86
N ASP A 107 -17.08 8.44 -3.05
CA ASP A 107 -17.11 9.47 -1.99
C ASP A 107 -16.70 8.90 -0.61
N LYS A 108 -16.29 7.64 -0.56
CA LYS A 108 -16.02 6.92 0.67
C LYS A 108 -14.58 7.14 1.14
N LEU A 109 -14.43 7.41 2.43
CA LEU A 109 -13.15 7.66 3.09
C LEU A 109 -12.61 6.39 3.76
N ILE A 110 -11.30 6.26 3.82
CA ILE A 110 -10.61 5.36 4.72
C ILE A 110 -10.45 6.10 6.06
N MET A 111 -11.21 5.68 7.07
CA MET A 111 -11.33 6.40 8.34
C MET A 111 -10.32 5.93 9.39
N ASN A 112 -9.89 4.69 9.30
CA ASN A 112 -8.98 4.08 10.25
C ASN A 112 -8.27 2.86 9.64
N THR A 113 -7.36 2.28 10.41
CA THR A 113 -6.69 1.03 10.11
C THR A 113 -7.16 -0.06 11.05
N GLY A 114 -6.95 -1.31 10.67
CA GLY A 114 -7.37 -2.44 11.51
C GLY A 114 -6.68 -3.75 11.16
N LYS A 115 -6.95 -4.75 11.99
CA LYS A 115 -6.49 -6.13 11.74
C LYS A 115 -7.58 -6.89 10.99
N ALA A 116 -7.18 -7.69 10.03
CA ALA A 116 -8.07 -8.63 9.36
C ALA A 116 -8.55 -9.73 10.34
N ILE A 117 -9.74 -10.24 10.11
CA ILE A 117 -10.34 -11.35 10.88
C ILE A 117 -10.73 -12.45 9.91
N GLN A 118 -10.32 -13.68 10.17
CA GLN A 118 -10.67 -14.82 9.33
C GLN A 118 -12.20 -14.94 9.14
N GLY A 119 -12.62 -15.11 7.90
CA GLY A 119 -14.04 -15.24 7.52
C GLY A 119 -14.77 -13.91 7.30
N GLU A 120 -14.17 -12.76 7.65
CA GLU A 120 -14.82 -11.47 7.41
C GLU A 120 -14.90 -11.12 5.92
N LYS A 121 -15.94 -10.35 5.57
CA LYS A 121 -16.10 -9.78 4.23
C LYS A 121 -15.17 -8.59 4.05
N VAL A 122 -14.50 -8.56 2.91
CA VAL A 122 -13.56 -7.50 2.54
C VAL A 122 -13.78 -7.06 1.10
N THR A 123 -13.30 -5.87 0.79
CA THR A 123 -13.31 -5.31 -0.56
C THR A 123 -11.90 -4.87 -0.91
N MET A 124 -11.45 -5.18 -2.11
CA MET A 124 -10.20 -4.67 -2.70
C MET A 124 -10.53 -3.66 -3.81
N TYR A 125 -9.68 -2.69 -3.98
CA TYR A 125 -9.67 -1.82 -5.16
C TYR A 125 -8.31 -1.91 -5.86
N GLY A 126 -8.31 -2.36 -7.11
CA GLY A 126 -7.13 -2.47 -7.96
C GLY A 126 -7.29 -1.68 -9.25
N ASP A 127 -6.20 -1.17 -9.80
CA ASP A 127 -6.25 -0.44 -11.08
C ASP A 127 -6.77 -1.31 -12.22
N LYS A 128 -6.39 -2.59 -12.24
CA LYS A 128 -6.78 -3.52 -13.30
C LYS A 128 -8.09 -4.24 -13.02
N SER A 129 -8.26 -4.69 -11.79
CA SER A 129 -9.43 -5.48 -11.41
C SER A 129 -10.62 -4.62 -10.98
N GLY A 130 -10.39 -3.32 -10.70
CA GLY A 130 -11.41 -2.46 -10.12
C GLY A 130 -11.78 -2.90 -8.71
N ARG A 131 -13.06 -2.78 -8.36
CA ARG A 131 -13.59 -3.24 -7.08
C ARG A 131 -13.91 -4.73 -7.12
N ILE A 132 -13.34 -5.49 -6.18
CA ILE A 132 -13.66 -6.91 -5.96
C ILE A 132 -13.99 -7.13 -4.50
N ASP A 133 -15.12 -7.80 -4.24
CA ASP A 133 -15.54 -8.22 -2.91
C ASP A 133 -15.13 -9.68 -2.68
N GLY A 134 -14.73 -10.02 -1.45
CA GLY A 134 -14.33 -11.36 -1.06
C GLY A 134 -14.32 -11.55 0.45
N LYS A 135 -13.59 -12.57 0.91
CA LYS A 135 -13.43 -12.91 2.32
C LYS A 135 -12.00 -13.19 2.69
N VAL A 136 -11.65 -12.89 3.93
CA VAL A 136 -10.38 -13.30 4.52
C VAL A 136 -10.37 -14.81 4.77
N ILE A 137 -9.41 -15.50 4.16
CA ILE A 137 -9.15 -16.94 4.39
C ILE A 137 -8.24 -17.11 5.60
N SER A 138 -7.19 -16.26 5.71
CA SER A 138 -6.25 -16.28 6.83
C SER A 138 -5.69 -14.87 7.08
N GLU A 139 -5.64 -14.47 8.34
CA GLU A 139 -5.03 -13.21 8.81
C GLU A 139 -3.57 -13.37 9.26
N ASN A 140 -3.04 -14.59 9.24
CA ASN A 140 -1.66 -14.90 9.62
C ASN A 140 -1.04 -15.91 8.64
N TYR A 141 -1.14 -15.61 7.36
CA TYR A 141 -0.64 -16.49 6.32
C TYR A 141 0.89 -16.38 6.17
N GLN A 142 1.52 -17.52 5.89
CA GLN A 142 2.92 -17.57 5.50
C GLN A 142 3.01 -18.02 4.05
N CYS A 143 3.70 -17.25 3.21
CA CYS A 143 3.95 -17.62 1.83
C CYS A 143 5.43 -17.54 1.47
N LYS A 144 5.85 -18.34 0.50
CA LYS A 144 7.16 -18.25 -0.13
C LYS A 144 7.00 -17.51 -1.45
N TRP A 145 7.68 -16.38 -1.58
CA TRP A 145 7.66 -15.56 -2.77
C TRP A 145 8.93 -15.79 -3.59
N ASN A 146 8.80 -16.02 -4.90
CA ASN A 146 9.90 -16.33 -5.80
C ASN A 146 10.21 -15.23 -6.83
N GLY A 147 9.43 -14.14 -6.81
CA GLY A 147 9.61 -12.98 -7.68
C GLY A 147 10.55 -11.94 -7.06
N GLU A 148 10.43 -10.72 -7.52
CA GLU A 148 11.09 -9.57 -6.92
C GLU A 148 10.72 -9.45 -5.44
N GLY A 149 11.72 -9.20 -4.59
CA GLY A 149 11.56 -9.34 -3.15
C GLY A 149 11.39 -10.79 -2.70
N ALA A 150 12.07 -11.75 -3.39
CA ALA A 150 12.02 -13.17 -3.06
C ALA A 150 12.30 -13.43 -1.57
N GLY A 151 11.59 -14.38 -0.98
CA GLY A 151 11.76 -14.75 0.42
C GLY A 151 10.51 -15.37 1.03
N THR A 152 10.59 -15.64 2.33
CA THR A 152 9.44 -16.12 3.09
C THR A 152 8.76 -14.96 3.81
N TYR A 153 7.52 -14.70 3.46
CA TYR A 153 6.69 -13.66 4.09
C TYR A 153 5.79 -14.29 5.15
N ARG A 154 5.68 -13.61 6.30
CA ARG A 154 4.81 -14.02 7.42
C ARG A 154 3.83 -12.91 7.78
N ARG A 155 2.79 -13.25 8.53
CA ARG A 155 1.72 -12.33 8.97
C ARG A 155 1.02 -11.64 7.81
N MET A 156 0.96 -12.32 6.67
CA MET A 156 0.24 -11.84 5.50
C MET A 156 -1.26 -12.14 5.66
N ILE A 157 -2.09 -11.37 4.96
CA ILE A 157 -3.51 -11.68 4.83
C ILE A 157 -3.71 -12.43 3.52
N LYS A 158 -4.40 -13.56 3.56
CA LYS A 158 -4.85 -14.31 2.38
C LYS A 158 -6.36 -14.21 2.23
N THR A 159 -6.84 -13.96 1.03
CA THR A 159 -8.28 -13.85 0.72
C THR A 159 -8.66 -14.75 -0.46
N ASP A 160 -9.97 -14.93 -0.68
CA ASP A 160 -10.52 -15.58 -1.89
C ASP A 160 -10.67 -14.61 -3.09
N ILE A 161 -10.13 -13.41 -2.98
CA ILE A 161 -10.10 -12.42 -4.07
C ILE A 161 -9.06 -12.87 -5.12
N GLU A 162 -9.42 -12.74 -6.39
CA GLU A 162 -8.47 -12.88 -7.50
C GLU A 162 -7.93 -11.51 -7.90
N THR A 163 -6.60 -11.38 -8.02
CA THR A 163 -5.93 -10.14 -8.45
C THR A 163 -5.25 -10.30 -9.79
N GLN A 164 -5.02 -9.20 -10.47
CA GLN A 164 -4.30 -9.15 -11.74
C GLN A 164 -2.98 -8.37 -11.60
N LYS A 165 -2.08 -8.57 -12.56
CA LYS A 165 -0.85 -7.76 -12.64
C LYS A 165 -1.22 -6.28 -12.81
N GLY A 166 -0.74 -5.43 -11.91
CA GLY A 166 -1.07 -4.01 -11.81
C GLY A 166 -1.95 -3.65 -10.60
N ASP A 167 -2.56 -4.64 -9.94
CA ASP A 167 -3.30 -4.41 -8.68
C ASP A 167 -2.39 -4.32 -7.45
N SER A 168 -1.11 -4.66 -7.58
CA SER A 168 -0.09 -4.56 -6.51
C SER A 168 -0.13 -3.17 -5.87
N GLY A 169 -0.18 -3.12 -4.54
CA GLY A 169 -0.34 -1.90 -3.76
C GLY A 169 -1.79 -1.52 -3.45
N GLY A 170 -2.77 -2.03 -4.19
CA GLY A 170 -4.18 -1.73 -3.98
C GLY A 170 -4.68 -2.05 -2.57
N PRO A 171 -5.61 -1.25 -2.00
CA PRO A 171 -6.06 -1.42 -0.62
C PRO A 171 -6.99 -2.61 -0.44
N LEU A 172 -6.82 -3.31 0.69
CA LEU A 172 -7.80 -4.26 1.25
C LEU A 172 -8.59 -3.57 2.35
N LEU A 173 -9.89 -3.53 2.21
CA LEU A 173 -10.78 -2.71 3.01
C LEU A 173 -11.88 -3.53 3.68
N ARG A 174 -12.22 -3.17 4.92
CA ARG A 174 -13.46 -3.54 5.61
C ARG A 174 -14.44 -2.39 5.52
N THR A 175 -15.68 -2.67 5.13
CA THR A 175 -16.76 -1.67 5.16
C THR A 175 -17.27 -1.50 6.61
N LEU A 176 -17.35 -0.25 7.06
CA LEU A 176 -17.96 0.14 8.34
C LEU A 176 -19.48 0.30 8.21
N ASP A 177 -20.20 0.32 9.33
CA ASP A 177 -21.67 0.48 9.36
C ASP A 177 -22.14 1.79 8.71
N ASN A 178 -21.33 2.85 8.75
CA ASN A 178 -21.60 4.14 8.09
C ASN A 178 -21.23 4.16 6.59
N GLY A 179 -20.81 3.02 6.03
CA GLY A 179 -20.42 2.86 4.64
C GLY A 179 -19.01 3.32 4.30
N GLN A 180 -18.26 3.87 5.26
CA GLN A 180 -16.84 4.19 5.12
C GLN A 180 -15.97 2.94 5.26
N TYR A 181 -14.65 3.09 5.19
CA TYR A 181 -13.72 1.97 5.19
C TYR A 181 -12.70 1.99 6.33
N THR A 182 -12.28 0.79 6.74
CA THR A 182 -11.07 0.51 7.52
C THR A 182 -10.04 -0.13 6.58
N LEU A 183 -8.81 0.38 6.55
CA LEU A 183 -7.69 -0.24 5.82
C LEU A 183 -7.16 -1.43 6.61
N LEU A 184 -7.07 -2.59 5.98
CA LEU A 184 -6.54 -3.82 6.56
C LEU A 184 -5.14 -4.15 6.05
N GLY A 185 -4.81 -3.71 4.83
CA GLY A 185 -3.53 -3.96 4.18
C GLY A 185 -3.54 -3.53 2.72
N ILE A 186 -2.46 -3.88 2.01
CA ILE A 186 -2.30 -3.61 0.58
C ILE A 186 -1.89 -4.88 -0.18
N VAL A 187 -2.29 -4.97 -1.45
CA VAL A 187 -1.97 -6.11 -2.32
C VAL A 187 -0.47 -6.26 -2.48
N LYS A 188 0.07 -7.44 -2.11
CA LYS A 188 1.40 -7.89 -2.51
C LYS A 188 1.35 -8.59 -3.88
N GLY A 189 0.36 -9.39 -4.12
CA GLY A 189 0.19 -10.17 -5.34
C GLY A 189 -0.72 -11.36 -5.12
N ARG A 190 -0.56 -12.41 -5.94
CA ARG A 190 -1.36 -13.63 -5.84
C ARG A 190 -0.51 -14.88 -5.71
N GLU A 191 -1.04 -15.89 -5.07
CA GLU A 191 -0.46 -17.23 -5.03
C GLU A 191 -0.80 -17.99 -6.33
N LEU A 192 0.22 -18.51 -7.00
CA LEU A 192 0.01 -19.17 -8.31
C LEU A 192 -0.72 -20.51 -8.22
N SER A 193 -0.78 -21.12 -7.04
CA SER A 193 -1.41 -22.43 -6.83
C SER A 193 -2.93 -22.40 -6.84
N ASP A 194 -3.53 -21.28 -6.44
CA ASP A 194 -4.97 -21.14 -6.25
C ASP A 194 -5.53 -19.77 -6.66
N ASP A 195 -4.70 -18.94 -7.29
CA ASP A 195 -5.00 -17.56 -7.75
C ASP A 195 -5.49 -16.60 -6.64
N GLN A 196 -5.33 -16.98 -5.38
CA GLN A 196 -5.78 -16.19 -4.23
C GLN A 196 -4.86 -15.04 -3.90
N ALA A 197 -5.43 -13.88 -3.60
CA ALA A 197 -4.65 -12.70 -3.28
C ALA A 197 -4.00 -12.75 -1.91
N ILE A 198 -2.76 -12.27 -1.87
CA ILE A 198 -1.93 -12.09 -0.67
C ILE A 198 -1.73 -10.60 -0.45
N PHE A 199 -1.95 -10.16 0.78
CA PHE A 199 -1.83 -8.76 1.17
C PHE A 199 -0.79 -8.60 2.29
N THR A 200 -0.03 -7.53 2.23
CA THR A 200 0.76 -7.03 3.36
C THR A 200 -0.21 -6.44 4.37
N ALA A 201 -0.26 -7.00 5.58
CA ALA A 201 -1.15 -6.51 6.63
C ALA A 201 -0.72 -5.12 7.12
N TRP A 202 -1.69 -4.24 7.46
CA TRP A 202 -1.40 -2.91 7.98
C TRP A 202 -0.47 -2.93 9.20
N SER A 203 -0.70 -3.83 10.16
CA SER A 203 0.16 -3.97 11.33
C SER A 203 1.61 -4.34 11.01
N SER A 204 1.85 -5.00 9.87
CA SER A 204 3.20 -5.26 9.38
C SER A 204 3.80 -4.04 8.70
N ILE A 205 2.99 -3.26 7.96
CA ILE A 205 3.38 -1.98 7.36
C ILE A 205 3.84 -1.04 8.46
N GLU A 206 2.98 -0.76 9.43
CA GLU A 206 3.24 0.13 10.57
C GLU A 206 4.52 -0.29 11.30
N SER A 207 4.62 -1.55 11.75
CA SER A 207 5.81 -2.07 12.42
C SER A 207 7.10 -1.97 11.60
N ARG A 208 7.02 -2.08 10.26
CA ARG A 208 8.22 -2.02 9.41
C ARG A 208 8.62 -0.61 9.03
N LEU A 209 7.68 0.29 8.93
CA LEU A 209 7.97 1.71 8.75
C LEU A 209 8.58 2.31 10.04
N GLU A 210 8.15 1.87 11.24
CA GLU A 210 8.78 2.23 12.51
C GLU A 210 10.28 1.87 12.58
N PHE A 211 10.73 0.78 11.91
CA PHE A 211 12.16 0.41 11.83
C PHE A 211 12.95 1.15 10.74
N GLY A 212 12.32 1.95 9.98
CA GLY A 212 12.73 3.05 9.13
C GLY A 212 13.97 2.97 8.26
N LYS A 213 14.18 4.05 7.57
CA LYS A 213 15.32 4.32 6.70
C LYS A 213 16.59 4.55 7.54
N LYS A 214 17.63 3.71 7.38
CA LYS A 214 18.94 3.86 8.05
C LYS A 214 18.88 3.91 9.59
N GLY A 215 17.96 3.14 10.21
CA GLY A 215 17.83 3.08 11.66
C GLY A 215 17.05 4.26 12.28
N ARG A 216 16.33 5.03 11.48
CA ARG A 216 15.38 6.03 11.94
C ARG A 216 13.97 5.47 11.92
N SER A 217 13.17 5.74 12.92
CA SER A 217 11.76 5.38 12.92
C SER A 217 10.96 6.22 11.93
N VAL A 218 9.95 5.62 11.33
CA VAL A 218 8.96 6.29 10.51
C VAL A 218 7.60 6.03 11.14
N ASP A 219 7.06 7.03 11.80
CA ASP A 219 5.71 6.98 12.32
C ASP A 219 4.73 7.26 11.18
N VAL A 220 3.75 6.40 11.02
CA VAL A 220 2.77 6.49 9.93
C VAL A 220 1.36 6.43 10.48
N TRP A 221 0.52 7.35 10.07
CA TRP A 221 -0.90 7.34 10.39
C TRP A 221 -1.76 7.83 9.23
N LEU A 222 -3.02 7.48 9.25
CA LEU A 222 -3.97 8.04 8.32
C LEU A 222 -4.24 9.51 8.66
N TRP A 223 -4.32 10.34 7.64
CA TRP A 223 -4.73 11.74 7.82
C TRP A 223 -6.19 11.78 8.32
N PRO A 224 -6.50 12.56 9.37
CA PRO A 224 -7.86 12.70 9.91
C PRO A 224 -8.83 13.40 8.94
#